data_fb98035d908681e41501f6e13520f839
#
_entry.id   fb98035d908681e41501f6e13520f839
#
_cell.length_a   1.000
_cell.length_b   1.000
_cell.length_c   1.000
_cell.angle_alpha   90.00
_cell.angle_beta   90.00
_cell.angle_gamma   90.00
#
_symmetry.space_group_name_H-M   'P 1'
#
loop_
_entity.id
_entity.type
_entity.pdbx_description
1 polymer ?
#
loop_
_entity_poly.entity_id
_entity_poly.type
_entity_poly.pdbx_seq_one_letter_code
_entity_poly.pdbx_strand_id
1 'polypeptide(L)'
;MATMAQSTFMKESEDLAAIIQVELDKKLDTPNRGVKQAGFYVLIGASMPNALVEVGFLSNPKEEKMLKQSRHKQKIAEAIYQAIKSFKSSQEKLLVKE
;
A
#
# COMPACT_ATOMS: atom_id res chain seq x y z
N MET A 1 -14.75 -8.25 -5.95
CA MET A 1 -15.00 -6.83 -6.00
C MET A 1 -14.95 -6.20 -4.62
N ALA A 2 -14.73 -4.92 -4.59
CA ALA A 2 -14.76 -4.24 -3.31
C ALA A 2 -16.07 -4.52 -2.62
N THR A 3 -16.03 -4.85 -1.36
CA THR A 3 -17.20 -5.26 -0.63
C THR A 3 -17.77 -4.09 0.17
N MET A 4 -19.00 -4.25 0.60
CA MET A 4 -19.64 -3.25 1.46
C MET A 4 -18.88 -3.07 2.77
N ALA A 5 -18.20 -4.11 3.25
CA ALA A 5 -17.38 -4.01 4.45
C ALA A 5 -16.28 -2.97 4.32
N GLN A 6 -15.82 -2.72 3.09
CA GLN A 6 -14.74 -1.76 2.81
C GLN A 6 -15.26 -0.35 2.53
N SER A 7 -16.55 -0.21 2.26
CA SER A 7 -17.09 1.05 1.77
C SER A 7 -16.95 2.22 2.75
N THR A 8 -17.00 1.96 4.04
CA THR A 8 -16.89 3.01 5.06
C THR A 8 -15.54 3.70 5.05
N PHE A 9 -14.48 2.93 4.77
CA PHE A 9 -13.10 3.44 4.76
C PHE A 9 -12.48 3.41 3.37
N MET A 10 -13.32 3.30 2.32
CA MET A 10 -12.82 3.12 0.97
C MET A 10 -11.95 4.28 0.50
N LYS A 11 -12.40 5.51 0.73
CA LYS A 11 -11.64 6.68 0.30
C LYS A 11 -10.29 6.76 1.01
N GLU A 12 -10.29 6.58 2.31
CA GLU A 12 -9.06 6.60 3.10
C GLU A 12 -8.13 5.46 2.70
N SER A 13 -8.68 4.30 2.40
CA SER A 13 -7.90 3.16 1.94
C SER A 13 -7.29 3.41 0.56
N GLU A 14 -8.03 4.05 -0.34
CA GLU A 14 -7.50 4.44 -1.64
C GLU A 14 -6.36 5.44 -1.49
N ASP A 15 -6.52 6.42 -0.61
CA ASP A 15 -5.49 7.42 -0.33
C ASP A 15 -4.23 6.75 0.22
N LEU A 16 -4.39 5.84 1.17
CA LEU A 16 -3.28 5.09 1.75
C LEU A 16 -2.56 4.28 0.68
N ALA A 17 -3.30 3.54 -0.13
CA ALA A 17 -2.72 2.72 -1.19
C ALA A 17 -1.98 3.57 -2.22
N ALA A 18 -2.53 4.73 -2.58
CA ALA A 18 -1.89 5.64 -3.52
C ALA A 18 -0.58 6.19 -2.96
N ILE A 19 -0.56 6.55 -1.69
CA ILE A 19 0.65 7.06 -1.05
C ILE A 19 1.73 5.95 -0.99
N ILE A 20 1.33 4.74 -0.64
CA ILE A 20 2.25 3.60 -0.64
C ILE A 20 2.85 3.41 -2.03
N GLN A 21 2.03 3.46 -3.07
CA GLN A 21 2.51 3.28 -4.44
C GLN A 21 3.51 4.36 -4.84
N VAL A 22 3.23 5.61 -4.49
CA VAL A 22 4.14 6.72 -4.77
C VAL A 22 5.50 6.50 -4.08
N GLU A 23 5.49 6.09 -2.82
CA GLU A 23 6.74 5.86 -2.09
C GLU A 23 7.51 4.67 -2.63
N LEU A 24 6.81 3.61 -3.03
CA LEU A 24 7.46 2.47 -3.67
C LEU A 24 8.10 2.86 -4.99
N ASP A 25 7.41 3.66 -5.79
CA ASP A 25 7.94 4.12 -7.08
C ASP A 25 9.19 4.98 -6.92
N LYS A 26 9.30 5.73 -5.84
CA LYS A 26 10.49 6.53 -5.56
C LYS A 26 11.70 5.69 -5.21
N LYS A 27 11.49 4.56 -4.56
CA LYS A 27 12.57 3.73 -4.03
C LYS A 27 12.92 2.53 -4.88
N LEU A 28 11.97 2.04 -5.66
CA LEU A 28 12.14 0.82 -6.43
C LEU A 28 12.09 1.10 -7.92
N ASP A 29 12.93 0.39 -8.66
CA ASP A 29 12.99 0.48 -10.12
C ASP A 29 12.20 -0.68 -10.73
N THR A 30 11.00 -0.91 -10.23
CA THR A 30 10.12 -1.98 -10.68
C THR A 30 8.89 -1.41 -11.35
N PRO A 31 8.22 -2.20 -12.22
CA PRO A 31 7.01 -1.72 -12.88
C PRO A 31 5.93 -1.33 -11.89
N ASN A 32 5.35 -0.16 -12.11
CA ASN A 32 4.21 0.28 -11.34
C ASN A 32 2.96 -0.45 -11.86
N ARG A 33 2.32 -1.21 -11.00
CA ARG A 33 1.10 -1.95 -11.33
C ARG A 33 -0.16 -1.20 -10.90
N GLY A 34 0.02 -0.01 -10.33
CA GLY A 34 -1.08 0.86 -9.96
C GLY A 34 -1.82 0.42 -8.70
N VAL A 35 -2.79 1.24 -8.34
CA VAL A 35 -3.67 0.96 -7.21
C VAL A 35 -4.92 0.28 -7.76
N LYS A 36 -5.30 -0.83 -7.14
CA LYS A 36 -6.48 -1.59 -7.55
C LYS A 36 -7.38 -1.80 -6.35
N GLN A 37 -8.67 -1.73 -6.61
CA GLN A 37 -9.66 -2.17 -5.65
C GLN A 37 -9.95 -3.64 -5.92
N ALA A 38 -9.98 -4.41 -4.87
CA ALA A 38 -10.33 -5.82 -4.98
C ALA A 38 -10.95 -6.30 -3.68
N GLY A 39 -11.75 -7.32 -3.78
CA GLY A 39 -12.35 -7.93 -2.62
C GLY A 39 -11.40 -8.94 -1.98
N PHE A 40 -10.35 -8.46 -1.37
CA PHE A 40 -9.42 -9.34 -0.66
C PHE A 40 -10.04 -9.78 0.65
N TYR A 41 -10.21 -11.08 0.82
CA TYR A 41 -10.83 -11.61 2.04
C TYR A 41 -10.09 -11.21 3.30
N VAL A 42 -8.77 -11.06 3.22
CA VAL A 42 -7.96 -10.67 4.38
C VAL A 42 -8.29 -9.26 4.88
N LEU A 43 -8.90 -8.42 4.04
CA LEU A 43 -9.24 -7.05 4.37
C LEU A 43 -10.70 -6.85 4.75
N ILE A 44 -11.53 -7.86 4.50
CA ILE A 44 -12.96 -7.78 4.80
C ILE A 44 -13.16 -7.71 6.31
N GLY A 45 -13.95 -6.75 6.74
CA GLY A 45 -14.26 -6.57 8.16
C GLY A 45 -13.26 -5.70 8.91
N ALA A 46 -12.20 -5.22 8.23
CA ALA A 46 -11.31 -4.26 8.86
C ALA A 46 -12.07 -2.98 9.17
N SER A 47 -11.93 -2.47 10.39
CA SER A 47 -12.62 -1.26 10.85
C SER A 47 -11.72 -0.03 10.81
N MET A 48 -10.82 0.02 9.84
CA MET A 48 -9.87 1.10 9.65
C MET A 48 -9.43 1.13 8.19
N PRO A 49 -8.79 2.20 7.73
CA PRO A 49 -8.16 2.22 6.41
C PRO A 49 -7.18 1.06 6.28
N ASN A 50 -7.21 0.40 5.12
CA ASN A 50 -6.42 -0.81 4.94
C ASN A 50 -5.96 -0.94 3.49
N ALA A 51 -4.86 -1.66 3.28
CA ALA A 51 -4.30 -1.89 1.96
C ALA A 51 -3.53 -3.21 1.95
N LEU A 52 -3.55 -3.87 0.80
CA LEU A 52 -2.72 -5.04 0.55
C LEU A 52 -1.59 -4.59 -0.39
N VAL A 53 -0.36 -4.83 0.02
CA VAL A 53 0.81 -4.46 -0.77
C VAL A 53 1.40 -5.70 -1.41
N GLU A 54 1.35 -5.75 -2.74
CA GLU A 54 1.97 -6.83 -3.50
C GLU A 54 3.34 -6.37 -3.97
N VAL A 55 4.38 -7.05 -3.48
CA VAL A 55 5.77 -6.62 -3.71
C VAL A 55 6.45 -7.33 -4.86
N GLY A 56 5.77 -8.26 -5.51
CA GLY A 56 6.28 -8.99 -6.67
C GLY A 56 5.65 -10.36 -6.77
N PHE A 57 5.92 -11.02 -7.86
CA PHE A 57 5.39 -12.37 -8.11
C PHE A 57 6.53 -13.39 -8.04
N LEU A 58 6.37 -14.38 -7.18
CA LEU A 58 7.36 -15.46 -7.06
C LEU A 58 7.47 -16.31 -8.33
N SER A 59 6.41 -16.29 -9.16
CA SER A 59 6.42 -16.99 -10.45
C SER A 59 7.30 -16.30 -11.49
N ASN A 60 7.72 -15.06 -11.24
CA ASN A 60 8.63 -14.34 -12.11
C ASN A 60 10.05 -14.48 -11.56
N PRO A 61 10.98 -15.16 -12.28
CA PRO A 61 12.31 -15.43 -11.76
C PRO A 61 13.10 -14.17 -11.37
N LYS A 62 12.92 -13.09 -12.11
CA LYS A 62 13.60 -11.83 -11.82
C LYS A 62 13.09 -11.23 -10.53
N GLU A 63 11.78 -11.20 -10.36
CA GLU A 63 11.14 -10.64 -9.16
C GLU A 63 11.45 -11.51 -7.94
N GLU A 64 11.43 -12.82 -8.09
CA GLU A 64 11.81 -13.74 -7.02
C GLU A 64 13.22 -13.46 -6.54
N LYS A 65 14.17 -13.29 -7.50
CA LYS A 65 15.54 -13.01 -7.17
C LYS A 65 15.69 -11.70 -6.39
N MET A 66 14.95 -10.67 -6.82
CA MET A 66 14.97 -9.38 -6.13
C MET A 66 14.43 -9.49 -4.71
N LEU A 67 13.36 -10.26 -4.52
CA LEU A 67 12.74 -10.44 -3.21
C LEU A 67 13.64 -11.16 -2.21
N LYS A 68 14.66 -11.86 -2.69
CA LYS A 68 15.66 -12.51 -1.83
C LYS A 68 16.75 -11.55 -1.35
N GLN A 69 16.85 -10.38 -1.95
CA GLN A 69 17.89 -9.41 -1.59
C GLN A 69 17.47 -8.58 -0.39
N SER A 70 18.30 -8.54 0.63
CA SER A 70 18.05 -7.76 1.84
C SER A 70 17.86 -6.28 1.55
N ARG A 71 18.67 -5.74 0.64
CA ARG A 71 18.60 -4.34 0.25
C ARG A 71 17.25 -4.00 -0.38
N HIS A 72 16.74 -4.88 -1.23
CA HIS A 72 15.44 -4.68 -1.87
C HIS A 72 14.32 -4.70 -0.85
N LYS A 73 14.35 -5.67 0.07
CA LYS A 73 13.36 -5.76 1.15
C LYS A 73 13.40 -4.54 2.06
N GLN A 74 14.60 -4.04 2.34
CA GLN A 74 14.75 -2.84 3.16
C GLN A 74 14.12 -1.61 2.49
N LYS A 75 14.31 -1.47 1.19
CA LYS A 75 13.70 -0.37 0.43
C LYS A 75 12.18 -0.42 0.47
N ILE A 76 11.63 -1.63 0.34
CA ILE A 76 10.17 -1.83 0.43
C ILE A 76 9.68 -1.39 1.81
N ALA A 77 10.35 -1.85 2.86
CA ALA A 77 9.97 -1.51 4.23
C ALA A 77 10.04 -0.01 4.48
N GLU A 78 11.08 0.65 3.99
CA GLU A 78 11.22 2.10 4.13
C GLU A 78 10.13 2.86 3.39
N ALA A 79 9.77 2.39 2.20
CA ALA A 79 8.70 3.01 1.42
C ALA A 79 7.37 2.93 2.15
N ILE A 80 7.06 1.76 2.70
CA ILE A 80 5.82 1.56 3.46
C ILE A 80 5.82 2.43 4.73
N TYR A 81 6.94 2.49 5.42
CA TYR A 81 7.08 3.33 6.60
C TYR A 81 6.79 4.79 6.28
N GLN A 82 7.41 5.33 5.22
CA GLN A 82 7.21 6.71 4.82
C GLN A 82 5.77 6.97 4.39
N ALA A 83 5.17 6.00 3.70
CA ALA A 83 3.78 6.12 3.27
C ALA A 83 2.82 6.21 4.46
N ILE A 84 3.02 5.36 5.45
CA ILE A 84 2.18 5.37 6.66
C ILE A 84 2.35 6.68 7.41
N LYS A 85 3.59 7.16 7.52
CA LYS A 85 3.89 8.42 8.18
C LYS A 85 3.19 9.59 7.48
N SER A 86 3.27 9.64 6.15
CA SER A 86 2.60 10.68 5.36
C SER A 86 1.09 10.60 5.48
N PHE A 87 0.55 9.40 5.44
CA PHE A 87 -0.88 9.18 5.56
C PHE A 87 -1.38 9.65 6.93
N LYS A 88 -0.67 9.28 7.99
CA LYS A 88 -1.01 9.72 9.35
C LYS A 88 -1.05 11.24 9.44
N SER A 89 -0.04 11.91 8.91
CA SER A 89 0.02 13.38 8.92
C SER A 89 -1.16 13.99 8.17
N SER A 90 -1.51 13.43 7.02
CA SER A 90 -2.64 13.92 6.23
C SER A 90 -3.95 13.79 6.98
N GLN A 91 -4.17 12.66 7.64
CA GLN A 91 -5.40 12.44 8.40
C GLN A 91 -5.48 13.36 9.61
N GLU A 92 -4.38 13.58 10.29
CA GLU A 92 -4.34 14.50 11.44
C GLU A 92 -4.65 15.94 11.02
N LYS A 93 -4.17 16.37 9.87
CA LYS A 93 -4.48 17.69 9.34
C LYS A 93 -5.95 17.88 9.04
N LEU A 94 -6.60 16.83 8.53
CA LEU A 94 -8.04 16.88 8.27
C LEU A 94 -8.83 17.04 9.56
N LEU A 95 -8.40 16.37 10.63
CA LEU A 95 -9.06 16.48 11.93
C LEU A 95 -8.89 17.88 12.53
N VAL A 96 -7.73 18.50 12.35
CA VAL A 96 -7.46 19.82 12.92
C VAL A 96 -8.28 20.90 12.24
N LYS A 97 -8.64 20.73 10.97
CA LYS A 97 -9.43 21.71 10.24
C LYS A 97 -10.89 21.78 10.69
N GLU A 98 -11.34 20.80 11.41
CA GLU A 98 -12.69 20.78 11.95
C GLU A 98 -12.73 21.50 13.30
#